data_9fcaf2875c19917600eed10557721df6
#
_entry.id   9fcaf2875c19917600eed10557721df6
#
_cell.length_a   1.000
_cell.length_b   1.000
_cell.length_c   1.000
_cell.angle_alpha   90.00
_cell.angle_beta   90.00
_cell.angle_gamma   90.00
#
_symmetry.space_group_name_H-M   'P 1'
#
loop_
_entity.id
_entity.type
_entity.pdbx_description
1 polymer ?
#
loop_
_entity_poly.entity_id
_entity_poly.type
_entity_poly.pdbx_seq_one_letter_code
_entity_poly.pdbx_strand_id
1 'polypeptide(L)'
;MKKVFILSIVFLMAVSLTGQTIKVTPALKKGMNSTYTNTTVITTMDQTINLKSDIQISITKETPEGFEMMMETTNFSSDAPEGNLAGRLVTISEEVLKDTKVQLRLNKEGKLLDIINYQEVKQKSLATISLMVDELFKTAPEISQVLKKETLVEQVSATLTQENLIKSLGGNTNPLALFGRTITNGMQDQYNNGMVDLKRTWLVNGKKLYASAKADMNKEEMKTYILSQVEKLAPQQADMIRENIDMVLSSGLVKIDVTENANYELADDLWIKSMETSVSTETMGQKTSSNVKIQLKN
;
A
#
# COMPACT_ATOMS: atom_id res chain seq x y z
N MET A 1 -6.46 -5.72 50.10
CA MET A 1 -5.13 -5.16 49.78
C MET A 1 -4.51 -5.71 48.50
N LYS A 2 -4.55 -7.04 48.18
CA LYS A 2 -3.97 -7.58 46.94
C LYS A 2 -4.58 -7.07 45.61
N LYS A 3 -5.90 -6.80 45.58
CA LYS A 3 -6.59 -6.31 44.35
C LYS A 3 -6.25 -4.86 44.00
N VAL A 4 -5.95 -4.02 44.97
CA VAL A 4 -5.56 -2.61 44.75
C VAL A 4 -4.14 -2.53 44.18
N PHE A 5 -3.25 -3.45 44.60
CA PHE A 5 -1.86 -3.49 44.12
C PHE A 5 -1.77 -3.91 42.65
N ILE A 6 -2.62 -4.87 42.21
CA ILE A 6 -2.67 -5.30 40.80
C ILE A 6 -3.21 -4.18 39.90
N LEU A 7 -4.23 -3.45 40.37
CA LEU A 7 -4.79 -2.32 39.62
C LEU A 7 -3.78 -1.18 39.45
N SER A 8 -2.98 -0.92 40.47
CA SER A 8 -1.90 0.10 40.43
C SER A 8 -0.78 -0.27 39.47
N ILE A 9 -0.42 -1.56 39.38
CA ILE A 9 0.60 -2.03 38.44
C ILE A 9 0.10 -1.94 37.00
N VAL A 10 -1.16 -2.29 36.73
CA VAL A 10 -1.76 -2.18 35.41
C VAL A 10 -1.87 -0.71 34.99
N PHE A 11 -2.22 0.19 35.92
CA PHE A 11 -2.29 1.63 35.65
C PHE A 11 -0.90 2.24 35.42
N LEU A 12 0.14 1.81 36.15
CA LEU A 12 1.53 2.23 35.94
C LEU A 12 2.09 1.73 34.61
N MET A 13 1.75 0.53 34.16
CA MET A 13 2.12 0.06 32.82
C MET A 13 1.38 0.81 31.72
N ALA A 14 0.12 1.17 31.91
CA ALA A 14 -0.65 1.98 30.95
C ALA A 14 -0.08 3.41 30.82
N VAL A 15 0.34 4.01 31.94
CA VAL A 15 0.95 5.36 31.94
C VAL A 15 2.35 5.37 31.34
N SER A 16 3.12 4.28 31.44
CA SER A 16 4.45 4.18 30.82
C SER A 16 4.40 3.98 29.29
N LEU A 17 3.24 3.57 28.75
CA LEU A 17 3.02 3.47 27.29
C LEU A 17 2.49 4.78 26.67
N THR A 18 1.92 5.67 27.47
CA THR A 18 1.46 6.98 26.99
C THR A 18 2.66 7.93 26.89
N GLY A 19 3.12 8.21 25.67
CA GLY A 19 4.15 9.23 25.46
C GLY A 19 5.41 8.75 24.73
N GLN A 20 5.56 7.47 24.45
CA GLN A 20 6.67 7.04 23.60
C GLN A 20 6.53 7.65 22.22
N THR A 21 7.55 8.40 21.81
CA THR A 21 7.63 9.02 20.49
C THR A 21 8.94 8.60 19.82
N ILE A 22 8.87 8.23 18.57
CA ILE A 22 10.03 7.96 17.74
C ILE A 22 9.99 8.87 16.51
N LYS A 23 11.11 9.54 16.22
CA LYS A 23 11.34 10.24 14.98
C LYS A 23 12.21 9.33 14.11
N VAL A 24 11.66 8.83 13.01
CA VAL A 24 12.37 7.92 12.10
C VAL A 24 13.18 8.74 11.12
N THR A 25 14.39 9.08 11.51
CA THR A 25 15.37 9.78 10.68
C THR A 25 16.51 8.81 10.38
N PRO A 26 16.44 8.06 9.26
CA PRO A 26 17.46 7.07 8.95
C PRO A 26 18.82 7.72 8.74
N ALA A 27 19.87 7.06 9.18
CA ALA A 27 21.23 7.52 8.92
C ALA A 27 21.54 7.30 7.43
N LEU A 28 21.51 8.37 6.64
CA LEU A 28 21.76 8.35 5.20
C LEU A 28 23.15 8.91 4.91
N LYS A 29 23.88 8.25 4.00
CA LYS A 29 25.20 8.70 3.54
C LYS A 29 25.39 8.28 2.09
N LYS A 30 25.99 9.16 1.28
CA LYS A 30 26.35 8.84 -0.11
C LYS A 30 27.15 7.52 -0.19
N GLY A 31 26.77 6.66 -1.11
CA GLY A 31 27.39 5.35 -1.33
C GLY A 31 26.82 4.21 -0.49
N MET A 32 25.88 4.48 0.44
CA MET A 32 25.15 3.42 1.14
C MET A 32 24.27 2.65 0.16
N ASN A 33 24.27 1.32 0.33
CA ASN A 33 23.43 0.40 -0.40
C ASN A 33 22.72 -0.54 0.59
N SER A 34 21.45 -0.78 0.38
CA SER A 34 20.66 -1.72 1.16
C SER A 34 19.82 -2.56 0.22
N THR A 35 19.70 -3.83 0.50
CA THR A 35 18.85 -4.74 -0.26
C THR A 35 17.82 -5.36 0.68
N TYR A 36 16.57 -5.32 0.29
CA TYR A 36 15.47 -5.93 1.00
C TYR A 36 14.92 -7.11 0.20
N THR A 37 14.62 -8.21 0.88
CA THR A 37 13.75 -9.23 0.31
C THR A 37 12.30 -8.79 0.56
N ASN A 38 11.52 -8.74 -0.49
CA ASN A 38 10.07 -8.55 -0.45
C ASN A 38 9.39 -9.88 -0.77
N THR A 39 8.48 -10.32 0.09
CA THR A 39 7.63 -11.49 -0.14
C THR A 39 6.18 -11.05 0.04
N THR A 40 5.36 -11.29 -0.98
CA THR A 40 3.93 -10.97 -0.96
C THR A 40 3.13 -12.25 -1.16
N VAL A 41 2.20 -12.51 -0.26
CA VAL A 41 1.25 -13.63 -0.35
C VAL A 41 -0.13 -13.04 -0.57
N ILE A 42 -0.75 -13.35 -1.70
CA ILE A 42 -2.12 -12.92 -2.02
C ILE A 42 -3.00 -14.16 -1.95
N THR A 43 -4.04 -14.12 -1.12
CA THR A 43 -5.02 -15.19 -0.99
C THR A 43 -6.39 -14.67 -1.41
N THR A 44 -6.98 -15.33 -2.37
CA THR A 44 -8.39 -15.18 -2.78
C THR A 44 -9.17 -16.41 -2.35
N MET A 45 -10.48 -16.49 -2.67
CA MET A 45 -11.28 -17.67 -2.34
C MET A 45 -10.74 -18.96 -2.99
N ASP A 46 -10.18 -18.85 -4.19
CA ASP A 46 -9.86 -20.00 -5.03
C ASP A 46 -8.37 -20.32 -5.09
N GLN A 47 -7.51 -19.40 -4.67
CA GLN A 47 -6.06 -19.58 -4.84
C GLN A 47 -5.22 -18.72 -3.88
N THR A 48 -3.99 -19.17 -3.70
CA THR A 48 -2.93 -18.40 -3.05
C THR A 48 -1.78 -18.23 -4.03
N ILE A 49 -1.28 -17.01 -4.16
CA ILE A 49 -0.16 -16.63 -5.03
C ILE A 49 0.95 -16.07 -4.14
N ASN A 50 2.16 -16.58 -4.31
CA ASN A 50 3.35 -16.10 -3.65
C ASN A 50 4.22 -15.33 -4.65
N LEU A 51 4.56 -14.10 -4.30
CA LEU A 51 5.46 -13.24 -5.08
C LEU A 51 6.70 -12.97 -4.24
N LYS A 52 7.86 -12.98 -4.88
CA LYS A 52 9.12 -12.64 -4.22
C LYS A 52 9.94 -11.73 -5.12
N SER A 53 10.55 -10.71 -4.54
CA SER A 53 11.48 -9.82 -5.23
C SER A 53 12.52 -9.27 -4.26
N ASP A 54 13.55 -8.64 -4.81
CA ASP A 54 14.49 -7.84 -4.05
C ASP A 54 14.28 -6.37 -4.37
N ILE A 55 14.27 -5.52 -3.34
CA ILE A 55 14.25 -4.07 -3.47
C ILE A 55 15.65 -3.57 -3.13
N GLN A 56 16.36 -3.04 -4.11
CA GLN A 56 17.68 -2.43 -3.92
C GLN A 56 17.51 -0.93 -3.76
N ILE A 57 18.15 -0.38 -2.74
CA ILE A 57 18.15 1.05 -2.42
C ILE A 57 19.59 1.51 -2.35
N SER A 58 19.94 2.59 -3.07
CA SER A 58 21.26 3.19 -3.02
C SER A 58 21.17 4.71 -2.86
N ILE A 59 21.99 5.28 -1.98
CA ILE A 59 22.14 6.72 -1.81
C ILE A 59 23.19 7.21 -2.80
N THR A 60 22.73 7.82 -3.90
CA THR A 60 23.57 8.20 -5.03
C THR A 60 24.27 9.53 -4.83
N LYS A 61 23.63 10.47 -4.07
CA LYS A 61 24.15 11.80 -3.85
C LYS A 61 23.72 12.37 -2.51
N GLU A 62 24.57 13.17 -1.92
CA GLU A 62 24.29 14.00 -0.76
C GLU A 62 24.36 15.47 -1.20
N THR A 63 23.36 16.27 -0.81
CA THR A 63 23.24 17.68 -1.15
C THR A 63 23.02 18.51 0.13
N PRO A 64 23.18 19.85 0.08
CA PRO A 64 22.86 20.70 1.23
C PRO A 64 21.41 20.57 1.72
N GLU A 65 20.48 20.21 0.83
CA GLU A 65 19.04 20.09 1.12
C GLU A 65 18.64 18.67 1.57
N GLY A 66 19.47 17.65 1.28
CA GLY A 66 19.15 16.26 1.62
C GLY A 66 19.89 15.25 0.76
N PHE A 67 19.19 14.24 0.23
CA PHE A 67 19.79 13.10 -0.47
C PHE A 67 19.06 12.79 -1.78
N GLU A 68 19.81 12.25 -2.74
CA GLU A 68 19.25 11.56 -3.89
C GLU A 68 19.44 10.05 -3.68
N MET A 69 18.36 9.30 -3.92
CA MET A 69 18.27 7.86 -3.71
C MET A 69 17.81 7.20 -5.00
N MET A 70 18.35 6.05 -5.30
CA MET A 70 17.83 5.17 -6.36
C MET A 70 17.22 3.92 -5.74
N MET A 71 16.04 3.56 -6.20
CA MET A 71 15.35 2.34 -5.83
C MET A 71 15.08 1.50 -7.09
N GLU A 72 15.35 0.20 -7.01
CA GLU A 72 15.18 -0.75 -8.11
C GLU A 72 14.63 -2.07 -7.57
N THR A 73 13.67 -2.68 -8.29
CA THR A 73 13.17 -4.02 -7.97
C THR A 73 13.87 -5.03 -8.87
N THR A 74 14.41 -6.08 -8.27
CA THR A 74 15.17 -7.13 -8.96
C THR A 74 14.76 -8.51 -8.46
N ASN A 75 15.25 -9.57 -9.11
CA ASN A 75 15.05 -10.98 -8.68
C ASN A 75 13.59 -11.35 -8.43
N PHE A 76 12.72 -10.90 -9.33
CA PHE A 76 11.29 -11.18 -9.23
C PHE A 76 11.00 -12.65 -9.52
N SER A 77 10.10 -13.26 -8.75
CA SER A 77 9.59 -14.61 -8.98
C SER A 77 8.16 -14.73 -8.46
N SER A 78 7.38 -15.60 -9.12
CA SER A 78 5.99 -15.88 -8.78
C SER A 78 5.69 -17.35 -8.96
N ASP A 79 4.79 -17.90 -8.13
CA ASP A 79 4.16 -19.20 -8.32
C ASP A 79 2.74 -19.11 -8.91
N ALA A 80 2.38 -17.91 -9.40
CA ALA A 80 1.06 -17.68 -10.00
C ALA A 80 0.86 -18.61 -11.21
N PRO A 81 -0.31 -19.26 -11.32
CA PRO A 81 -0.61 -20.15 -12.45
C PRO A 81 -0.61 -19.38 -13.79
N GLU A 82 0.14 -19.84 -14.77
CA GLU A 82 0.26 -19.19 -16.10
C GLU A 82 -1.09 -19.09 -16.85
N GLY A 83 -2.02 -19.97 -16.54
CA GLY A 83 -3.29 -20.11 -17.26
C GLY A 83 -4.40 -19.17 -16.81
N ASN A 84 -4.23 -18.39 -15.74
CA ASN A 84 -5.28 -17.51 -15.23
C ASN A 84 -4.92 -16.02 -15.31
N LEU A 85 -5.91 -15.16 -15.19
CA LEU A 85 -5.75 -13.70 -15.26
C LEU A 85 -4.75 -13.19 -14.23
N ALA A 86 -4.83 -13.67 -12.98
CA ALA A 86 -3.95 -13.20 -11.91
C ALA A 86 -2.48 -13.52 -12.22
N GLY A 87 -2.18 -14.73 -12.70
CA GLY A 87 -0.83 -15.12 -13.12
C GLY A 87 -0.30 -14.24 -14.25
N ARG A 88 -1.12 -13.95 -15.25
CA ARG A 88 -0.75 -13.08 -16.37
C ARG A 88 -0.50 -11.63 -15.95
N LEU A 89 -1.34 -11.07 -15.07
CA LEU A 89 -1.12 -9.73 -14.54
C LEU A 89 0.18 -9.64 -13.73
N VAL A 90 0.52 -10.69 -13.00
CA VAL A 90 1.80 -10.79 -12.29
C VAL A 90 2.97 -10.81 -13.26
N THR A 91 2.91 -11.63 -14.32
CA THR A 91 3.96 -11.69 -15.37
C THR A 91 4.15 -10.35 -16.05
N ILE A 92 3.08 -9.65 -16.42
CA ILE A 92 3.13 -8.30 -16.99
C ILE A 92 3.82 -7.32 -16.05
N SER A 93 3.47 -7.38 -14.75
CA SER A 93 4.09 -6.53 -13.73
C SER A 93 5.59 -6.80 -13.61
N GLU A 94 6.00 -8.08 -13.65
CA GLU A 94 7.40 -8.49 -13.61
C GLU A 94 8.19 -7.93 -14.79
N GLU A 95 7.71 -8.11 -16.01
CA GLU A 95 8.38 -7.66 -17.23
C GLU A 95 8.65 -6.16 -17.23
N VAL A 96 7.74 -5.37 -16.70
CA VAL A 96 7.86 -3.91 -16.68
C VAL A 96 8.65 -3.40 -15.49
N LEU A 97 8.52 -4.02 -14.33
CA LEU A 97 9.22 -3.59 -13.10
C LEU A 97 10.70 -4.00 -13.12
N LYS A 98 11.07 -5.05 -13.84
CA LYS A 98 12.40 -5.65 -13.85
C LYS A 98 13.55 -4.66 -14.13
N ASP A 99 13.31 -3.60 -14.90
CA ASP A 99 14.32 -2.62 -15.26
C ASP A 99 13.89 -1.17 -14.88
N THR A 100 12.93 -1.06 -13.97
CA THR A 100 12.44 0.26 -13.56
C THR A 100 13.26 0.78 -12.40
N LYS A 101 14.06 1.82 -12.66
CA LYS A 101 14.79 2.57 -11.65
C LYS A 101 14.01 3.81 -11.27
N VAL A 102 13.72 3.96 -9.98
CA VAL A 102 13.04 5.15 -9.46
C VAL A 102 14.08 6.01 -8.74
N GLN A 103 14.28 7.23 -9.25
CA GLN A 103 15.19 8.20 -8.64
C GLN A 103 14.40 9.15 -7.75
N LEU A 104 14.75 9.19 -6.48
CA LEU A 104 14.02 9.88 -5.44
C LEU A 104 14.85 11.02 -4.84
N ARG A 105 14.20 12.12 -4.47
CA ARG A 105 14.78 13.18 -3.66
C ARG A 105 14.20 13.11 -2.26
N LEU A 106 15.08 13.14 -1.27
CA LEU A 106 14.75 13.11 0.15
C LEU A 106 15.30 14.38 0.83
N ASN A 107 14.60 14.86 1.85
CA ASN A 107 15.17 15.91 2.72
C ASN A 107 16.20 15.31 3.70
N LYS A 108 16.81 16.14 4.55
CA LYS A 108 17.79 15.73 5.57
C LYS A 108 17.26 14.72 6.59
N GLU A 109 15.96 14.69 6.79
CA GLU A 109 15.29 13.76 7.72
C GLU A 109 14.91 12.44 7.04
N GLY A 110 15.19 12.29 5.73
CA GLY A 110 14.85 11.11 4.93
C GLY A 110 13.43 11.16 4.35
N LYS A 111 12.66 12.24 4.57
CA LYS A 111 11.31 12.36 4.00
C LYS A 111 11.38 12.49 2.49
N LEU A 112 10.61 11.65 1.79
CA LEU A 112 10.46 11.70 0.34
C LEU A 112 9.79 13.00 -0.10
N LEU A 113 10.46 13.74 -1.00
CA LEU A 113 10.01 15.01 -1.52
C LEU A 113 9.55 14.91 -2.98
N ASP A 114 10.26 14.13 -3.80
CA ASP A 114 10.15 14.19 -5.24
C ASP A 114 10.60 12.90 -5.91
N ILE A 115 10.06 12.61 -7.10
CA ILE A 115 10.53 11.57 -8.01
C ILE A 115 11.25 12.27 -9.16
N ILE A 116 12.57 12.22 -9.18
CA ILE A 116 13.42 12.96 -10.11
C ILE A 116 13.13 12.58 -11.57
N ASN A 117 12.98 11.26 -11.84
CA ASN A 117 12.67 10.75 -13.17
C ASN A 117 11.17 10.42 -13.32
N TYR A 118 10.29 11.25 -12.75
CA TYR A 118 8.84 11.03 -12.74
C TYR A 118 8.24 10.72 -14.11
N GLN A 119 8.66 11.44 -15.17
CA GLN A 119 8.09 11.22 -16.50
C GLN A 119 8.41 9.81 -17.04
N GLU A 120 9.62 9.31 -16.82
CA GLU A 120 10.01 7.96 -17.19
C GLU A 120 9.20 6.91 -16.42
N VAL A 121 9.10 7.07 -15.10
CA VAL A 121 8.32 6.17 -14.23
C VAL A 121 6.85 6.17 -14.65
N LYS A 122 6.27 7.36 -14.92
CA LYS A 122 4.89 7.49 -15.39
C LYS A 122 4.67 6.76 -16.72
N GLN A 123 5.56 6.95 -17.70
CA GLN A 123 5.44 6.29 -19.03
C GLN A 123 5.50 4.76 -18.89
N LYS A 124 6.43 4.22 -18.10
CA LYS A 124 6.51 2.78 -17.84
C LYS A 124 5.26 2.25 -17.13
N SER A 125 4.76 2.98 -16.12
CA SER A 125 3.52 2.60 -15.43
C SER A 125 2.31 2.59 -16.38
N LEU A 126 2.22 3.57 -17.28
CA LEU A 126 1.15 3.62 -18.29
C LEU A 126 1.22 2.45 -19.27
N ALA A 127 2.42 2.08 -19.72
CA ALA A 127 2.61 0.91 -20.57
C ALA A 127 2.17 -0.38 -19.87
N THR A 128 2.53 -0.55 -18.58
CA THR A 128 2.10 -1.69 -17.76
C THR A 128 0.58 -1.76 -17.64
N ILE A 129 -0.05 -0.64 -17.29
CA ILE A 129 -1.50 -0.54 -17.13
C ILE A 129 -2.20 -0.90 -18.44
N SER A 130 -1.71 -0.39 -19.58
CA SER A 130 -2.29 -0.70 -20.88
C SER A 130 -2.26 -2.21 -21.17
N LEU A 131 -1.12 -2.87 -20.91
CA LEU A 131 -0.97 -4.33 -21.09
C LEU A 131 -1.89 -5.10 -20.12
N MET A 132 -2.00 -4.67 -18.87
CA MET A 132 -2.89 -5.30 -17.89
C MET A 132 -4.36 -5.16 -18.30
N VAL A 133 -4.77 -3.99 -18.79
CA VAL A 133 -6.11 -3.75 -19.29
C VAL A 133 -6.39 -4.59 -20.54
N ASP A 134 -5.42 -4.71 -21.45
CA ASP A 134 -5.53 -5.59 -22.63
C ASP A 134 -5.78 -7.04 -22.22
N GLU A 135 -5.02 -7.55 -21.25
CA GLU A 135 -5.19 -8.91 -20.78
C GLU A 135 -6.53 -9.11 -20.04
N LEU A 136 -6.98 -8.11 -19.27
CA LEU A 136 -8.28 -8.15 -18.61
C LEU A 136 -9.42 -8.27 -19.65
N PHE A 137 -9.42 -7.44 -20.68
CA PHE A 137 -10.47 -7.45 -21.72
C PHE A 137 -10.42 -8.71 -22.59
N LYS A 138 -9.24 -9.30 -22.77
CA LYS A 138 -9.08 -10.57 -23.48
C LYS A 138 -9.60 -11.76 -22.67
N THR A 139 -9.40 -11.75 -21.35
CA THR A 139 -9.73 -12.87 -20.45
C THR A 139 -11.21 -12.79 -20.02
N ALA A 140 -11.78 -11.59 -19.92
CA ALA A 140 -13.15 -11.33 -19.51
C ALA A 140 -13.84 -10.39 -20.53
N PRO A 141 -14.16 -10.90 -21.75
CA PRO A 141 -14.69 -10.07 -22.82
C PRO A 141 -16.06 -9.43 -22.51
N GLU A 142 -16.81 -10.00 -21.58
CA GLU A 142 -18.07 -9.42 -21.07
C GLU A 142 -17.89 -8.04 -20.43
N ILE A 143 -16.70 -7.73 -19.92
CA ILE A 143 -16.39 -6.41 -19.38
C ILE A 143 -16.52 -5.33 -20.46
N SER A 144 -16.25 -5.64 -21.73
CA SER A 144 -16.38 -4.71 -22.86
C SER A 144 -17.81 -4.22 -23.10
N GLN A 145 -18.80 -4.94 -22.61
CA GLN A 145 -20.21 -4.54 -22.71
C GLN A 145 -20.57 -3.40 -21.75
N VAL A 146 -19.79 -3.28 -20.66
CA VAL A 146 -20.08 -2.35 -19.55
C VAL A 146 -19.05 -1.22 -19.50
N LEU A 147 -17.82 -1.49 -19.91
CA LEU A 147 -16.68 -0.62 -19.74
C LEU A 147 -15.85 -0.53 -21.00
N LYS A 148 -15.46 0.69 -21.40
CA LYS A 148 -14.55 0.90 -22.52
C LYS A 148 -13.11 0.85 -22.03
N LYS A 149 -12.25 0.15 -22.78
CA LYS A 149 -10.81 0.03 -22.48
C LYS A 149 -10.14 1.39 -22.33
N GLU A 150 -10.42 2.31 -23.29
CA GLU A 150 -9.85 3.66 -23.30
C GLU A 150 -10.20 4.43 -22.03
N THR A 151 -11.48 4.34 -21.59
CA THR A 151 -11.95 4.98 -20.37
C THR A 151 -11.23 4.46 -19.14
N LEU A 152 -11.03 3.13 -19.05
CA LEU A 152 -10.31 2.53 -17.91
C LEU A 152 -8.85 2.97 -17.88
N VAL A 153 -8.15 2.93 -19.03
CA VAL A 153 -6.77 3.38 -19.14
C VAL A 153 -6.65 4.87 -18.79
N GLU A 154 -7.54 5.72 -19.29
CA GLU A 154 -7.55 7.16 -19.00
C GLU A 154 -7.75 7.43 -17.51
N GLN A 155 -8.71 6.77 -16.87
CA GLN A 155 -8.99 6.97 -15.45
C GLN A 155 -7.82 6.52 -14.56
N VAL A 156 -7.24 5.34 -14.83
CA VAL A 156 -6.07 4.90 -14.08
C VAL A 156 -4.88 5.82 -14.35
N SER A 157 -4.71 6.29 -15.58
CA SER A 157 -3.68 7.26 -15.95
C SER A 157 -3.79 8.58 -15.18
N ALA A 158 -5.02 9.06 -14.96
CA ALA A 158 -5.28 10.27 -14.19
C ALA A 158 -4.83 10.15 -12.73
N THR A 159 -4.75 8.93 -12.18
CA THR A 159 -4.24 8.68 -10.82
C THR A 159 -2.71 8.68 -10.74
N LEU A 160 -1.99 8.53 -11.85
CA LEU A 160 -0.52 8.51 -11.90
C LEU A 160 0.07 9.94 -11.81
N THR A 161 -0.32 10.67 -10.79
CA THR A 161 0.31 11.95 -10.45
C THR A 161 1.57 11.70 -9.62
N GLN A 162 2.52 12.63 -9.66
CA GLN A 162 3.72 12.54 -8.81
C GLN A 162 3.36 12.43 -7.33
N GLU A 163 2.37 13.20 -6.88
CA GLU A 163 1.88 13.15 -5.49
C GLU A 163 1.37 11.77 -5.10
N ASN A 164 0.56 11.12 -5.95
CA ASN A 164 0.04 9.80 -5.67
C ASN A 164 1.13 8.72 -5.69
N LEU A 165 2.11 8.83 -6.61
CA LEU A 165 3.26 7.93 -6.64
C LEU A 165 4.14 8.10 -5.38
N ILE A 166 4.35 9.33 -4.91
CA ILE A 166 5.06 9.60 -3.64
C ILE A 166 4.29 8.98 -2.46
N LYS A 167 2.97 9.15 -2.40
CA LYS A 167 2.13 8.52 -1.37
C LYS A 167 2.23 7.00 -1.40
N SER A 168 2.22 6.41 -2.59
CA SER A 168 2.37 4.95 -2.77
C SER A 168 3.75 4.46 -2.30
N LEU A 169 4.83 5.16 -2.65
CA LEU A 169 6.19 4.83 -2.19
C LEU A 169 6.36 5.00 -0.67
N GLY A 170 5.64 5.92 -0.05
CA GLY A 170 5.56 6.05 1.42
C GLY A 170 4.52 5.15 2.07
N GLY A 171 3.89 4.24 1.32
CA GLY A 171 2.87 3.32 1.82
C GLY A 171 3.43 2.17 2.65
N ASN A 172 2.55 1.49 3.37
CA ASN A 172 2.90 0.43 4.34
C ASN A 172 3.44 -0.87 3.70
N THR A 173 3.75 -0.86 2.42
CA THR A 173 4.33 -2.00 1.68
C THR A 173 5.69 -1.65 1.07
N ASN A 174 6.36 -0.62 1.58
CA ASN A 174 7.63 -0.11 1.04
C ASN A 174 8.64 0.14 2.17
N PRO A 175 9.95 -0.15 1.99
CA PRO A 175 10.98 0.13 2.98
C PRO A 175 11.10 1.60 3.40
N LEU A 176 10.53 2.54 2.62
CA LEU A 176 10.53 3.97 2.90
C LEU A 176 9.33 4.43 3.74
N ALA A 177 8.41 3.54 4.10
CA ALA A 177 7.11 3.83 4.73
C ALA A 177 7.19 4.75 5.96
N LEU A 178 8.26 4.68 6.71
CA LEU A 178 8.43 5.41 7.97
C LEU A 178 9.41 6.59 7.87
N PHE A 179 10.13 6.74 6.76
CA PHE A 179 11.19 7.73 6.62
C PHE A 179 10.67 9.16 6.81
N GLY A 180 11.35 9.93 7.66
CA GLY A 180 11.00 11.30 8.00
C GLY A 180 9.74 11.47 8.86
N ARG A 181 9.16 10.38 9.37
CA ARG A 181 7.95 10.43 10.20
C ARG A 181 8.27 10.53 11.69
N THR A 182 7.43 11.27 12.40
CA THR A 182 7.38 11.25 13.87
C THR A 182 6.12 10.50 14.27
N ILE A 183 6.29 9.44 15.06
CA ILE A 183 5.20 8.55 15.47
C ILE A 183 5.17 8.51 16.99
N THR A 184 4.01 8.83 17.56
CA THR A 184 3.76 8.79 19.00
C THR A 184 2.81 7.64 19.33
N ASN A 185 3.03 6.99 20.45
CA ASN A 185 2.12 5.95 20.94
C ASN A 185 0.70 6.49 21.07
N GLY A 186 -0.29 5.78 20.51
CA GLY A 186 -1.69 6.21 20.47
C GLY A 186 -2.00 7.26 19.39
N MET A 187 -1.01 7.70 18.59
CA MET A 187 -1.23 8.61 17.46
C MET A 187 -2.24 8.00 16.49
N GLN A 188 -3.16 8.84 16.04
CA GLN A 188 -4.11 8.49 14.98
C GLN A 188 -3.84 9.33 13.74
N ASP A 189 -3.86 8.70 12.57
CA ASP A 189 -3.81 9.36 11.29
C ASP A 189 -4.80 8.71 10.30
N GLN A 190 -5.01 9.40 9.18
CA GLN A 190 -5.81 8.89 8.06
C GLN A 190 -4.91 8.77 6.85
N TYR A 191 -5.14 7.74 6.06
CA TYR A 191 -4.48 7.59 4.77
C TYR A 191 -5.37 6.78 3.82
N ASN A 192 -5.18 6.99 2.53
CA ASN A 192 -5.85 6.22 1.49
C ASN A 192 -4.91 5.09 1.04
N ASN A 193 -5.41 3.85 1.08
CA ASN A 193 -4.64 2.68 0.65
C ASN A 193 -4.77 2.38 -0.86
N GLY A 194 -5.33 3.31 -1.63
CA GLY A 194 -5.64 3.16 -3.05
C GLY A 194 -7.07 2.68 -3.33
N MET A 195 -7.78 2.19 -2.31
CA MET A 195 -9.18 1.74 -2.41
C MET A 195 -10.11 2.61 -1.56
N VAL A 196 -9.79 2.77 -0.28
CA VAL A 196 -10.62 3.48 0.70
C VAL A 196 -9.75 4.27 1.67
N ASP A 197 -10.35 5.26 2.33
CA ASP A 197 -9.72 5.97 3.43
C ASP A 197 -9.78 5.11 4.69
N LEU A 198 -8.61 4.95 5.32
CA LEU A 198 -8.43 4.17 6.53
C LEU A 198 -8.07 5.09 7.71
N LYS A 199 -8.68 4.83 8.87
CA LYS A 199 -8.25 5.41 10.16
C LYS A 199 -7.26 4.47 10.80
N ARG A 200 -6.05 4.95 11.05
CA ARG A 200 -4.93 4.16 11.56
C ARG A 200 -4.53 4.62 12.95
N THR A 201 -4.30 3.67 13.84
CA THR A 201 -3.77 3.90 15.19
C THR A 201 -2.40 3.26 15.33
N TRP A 202 -1.46 3.99 15.93
CA TRP A 202 -0.08 3.58 16.13
C TRP A 202 0.21 3.19 17.57
N LEU A 203 0.98 2.13 17.76
CA LEU A 203 1.61 1.76 19.02
C LEU A 203 3.13 1.76 18.84
N VAL A 204 3.84 2.33 19.82
CA VAL A 204 5.29 2.44 19.82
C VAL A 204 5.85 1.70 21.03
N ASN A 205 6.78 0.79 20.80
CA ASN A 205 7.52 0.07 21.83
C ASN A 205 9.00 0.04 21.46
N GLY A 206 9.75 1.06 21.87
CA GLY A 206 11.13 1.27 21.46
C GLY A 206 11.26 1.37 19.94
N LYS A 207 12.00 0.45 19.32
CA LYS A 207 12.19 0.37 17.86
C LYS A 207 11.15 -0.50 17.14
N LYS A 208 10.17 -1.02 17.84
CA LYS A 208 9.04 -1.76 17.28
C LYS A 208 7.82 -0.86 17.21
N LEU A 209 7.24 -0.76 16.02
CA LEU A 209 6.04 0.01 15.77
C LEU A 209 4.96 -0.92 15.23
N TYR A 210 3.75 -0.67 15.66
CA TYR A 210 2.56 -1.40 15.23
C TYR A 210 1.54 -0.39 14.75
N ALA A 211 0.95 -0.66 13.61
CA ALA A 211 -0.14 0.13 13.08
C ALA A 211 -1.34 -0.75 12.82
N SER A 212 -2.51 -0.35 13.25
CA SER A 212 -3.76 -1.01 12.92
C SER A 212 -4.69 0.01 12.29
N ALA A 213 -5.22 -0.31 11.12
CA ALA A 213 -6.11 0.55 10.36
C ALA A 213 -7.36 -0.19 9.94
N LYS A 214 -8.48 0.52 9.92
CA LYS A 214 -9.77 -0.01 9.51
C LYS A 214 -10.53 1.03 8.68
N ALA A 215 -11.17 0.57 7.61
CA ALA A 215 -12.22 1.33 6.98
C ALA A 215 -13.50 1.18 7.82
N ASP A 216 -14.08 2.30 8.20
CA ASP A 216 -15.35 2.35 8.94
C ASP A 216 -16.32 3.21 8.10
N MET A 217 -16.77 2.60 7.00
CA MET A 217 -17.76 3.25 6.14
C MET A 217 -19.17 2.95 6.64
N ASN A 218 -19.91 3.99 6.98
CA ASN A 218 -21.35 3.85 7.17
C ASN A 218 -22.07 3.67 5.82
N LYS A 219 -23.36 3.34 5.87
CA LYS A 219 -24.16 3.05 4.66
C LYS A 219 -24.16 4.21 3.66
N GLU A 220 -24.23 5.44 4.12
CA GLU A 220 -24.27 6.64 3.24
C GLU A 220 -22.89 6.91 2.60
N GLU A 221 -21.82 6.74 3.34
CA GLU A 221 -20.43 6.82 2.82
C GLU A 221 -20.18 5.75 1.76
N MET A 222 -20.65 4.52 2.02
CA MET A 222 -20.54 3.41 1.06
C MET A 222 -21.36 3.68 -0.21
N LYS A 223 -22.59 4.20 -0.07
CA LYS A 223 -23.43 4.62 -1.18
C LYS A 223 -22.73 5.68 -2.05
N THR A 224 -22.23 6.72 -1.41
CA THR A 224 -21.48 7.80 -2.07
C THR A 224 -20.25 7.27 -2.79
N TYR A 225 -19.48 6.41 -2.16
CA TYR A 225 -18.31 5.78 -2.75
C TYR A 225 -18.69 4.96 -4.00
N ILE A 226 -19.63 4.02 -3.88
CA ILE A 226 -20.05 3.16 -5.00
C ILE A 226 -20.55 4.02 -6.18
N LEU A 227 -21.45 4.98 -5.92
CA LEU A 227 -21.97 5.85 -6.97
C LEU A 227 -20.85 6.65 -7.64
N SER A 228 -19.90 7.17 -6.89
CA SER A 228 -18.76 7.90 -7.45
C SER A 228 -17.87 7.02 -8.34
N GLN A 229 -17.71 5.73 -8.02
CA GLN A 229 -16.97 4.79 -8.86
C GLN A 229 -17.76 4.44 -10.14
N VAL A 230 -19.06 4.20 -10.00
CA VAL A 230 -19.93 3.90 -11.15
C VAL A 230 -20.02 5.09 -12.12
N GLU A 231 -20.18 6.30 -11.61
CA GLU A 231 -20.19 7.51 -12.44
C GLU A 231 -18.88 7.70 -13.23
N LYS A 232 -17.77 7.31 -12.66
CA LYS A 232 -16.46 7.35 -13.33
C LYS A 232 -16.29 6.21 -14.34
N LEU A 233 -16.61 4.98 -13.94
CA LEU A 233 -16.30 3.77 -14.71
C LEU A 233 -17.36 3.41 -15.74
N ALA A 234 -18.63 3.60 -15.41
CA ALA A 234 -19.78 3.20 -16.22
C ALA A 234 -20.93 4.24 -16.13
N PRO A 235 -20.72 5.49 -16.59
CA PRO A 235 -21.68 6.58 -16.42
C PRO A 235 -23.07 6.27 -17.00
N GLN A 236 -23.15 5.47 -18.06
CA GLN A 236 -24.42 5.04 -18.66
C GLN A 236 -25.26 4.13 -17.75
N GLN A 237 -24.67 3.55 -16.70
CA GLN A 237 -25.35 2.69 -15.73
C GLN A 237 -25.62 3.40 -14.40
N ALA A 238 -25.12 4.62 -14.24
CA ALA A 238 -25.16 5.35 -12.96
C ALA A 238 -26.60 5.56 -12.46
N ASP A 239 -27.54 5.88 -13.34
CA ASP A 239 -28.94 6.10 -12.95
C ASP A 239 -29.61 4.80 -12.48
N MET A 240 -29.42 3.70 -13.21
CA MET A 240 -29.97 2.40 -12.82
C MET A 240 -29.41 1.93 -11.47
N ILE A 241 -28.13 2.15 -11.24
CA ILE A 241 -27.48 1.77 -9.96
C ILE A 241 -27.95 2.70 -8.85
N ARG A 242 -28.11 4.02 -9.12
CA ARG A 242 -28.61 5.00 -8.14
C ARG A 242 -30.01 4.65 -7.66
N GLU A 243 -30.90 4.18 -8.55
CA GLU A 243 -32.26 3.76 -8.20
C GLU A 243 -32.29 2.50 -7.31
N ASN A 244 -31.31 1.59 -7.47
CA ASN A 244 -31.31 0.29 -6.80
C ASN A 244 -30.31 0.19 -5.63
N ILE A 245 -29.42 1.15 -5.46
CA ILE A 245 -28.30 1.06 -4.49
C ILE A 245 -28.79 0.89 -3.05
N ASP A 246 -29.88 1.55 -2.66
CA ASP A 246 -30.41 1.46 -1.30
C ASP A 246 -30.95 0.07 -0.98
N MET A 247 -31.58 -0.59 -1.97
CA MET A 247 -32.03 -1.98 -1.86
C MET A 247 -30.83 -2.93 -1.72
N VAL A 248 -29.82 -2.76 -2.57
CA VAL A 248 -28.60 -3.58 -2.56
C VAL A 248 -27.83 -3.44 -1.24
N LEU A 249 -27.65 -2.22 -0.74
CA LEU A 249 -27.00 -1.97 0.54
C LEU A 249 -27.83 -2.49 1.73
N SER A 250 -29.16 -2.43 1.65
CA SER A 250 -30.05 -2.92 2.70
C SER A 250 -30.12 -4.45 2.75
N SER A 251 -29.86 -5.14 1.64
CA SER A 251 -29.81 -6.59 1.59
C SER A 251 -28.60 -7.18 2.35
N GLY A 252 -27.60 -6.35 2.72
CA GLY A 252 -26.35 -6.80 3.32
C GLY A 252 -25.42 -7.54 2.36
N LEU A 253 -25.78 -7.63 1.08
CA LEU A 253 -24.97 -8.29 0.05
C LEU A 253 -23.69 -7.51 -0.29
N VAL A 254 -23.72 -6.18 -0.12
CA VAL A 254 -22.56 -5.32 -0.34
C VAL A 254 -22.06 -4.82 1.01
N LYS A 255 -20.93 -5.34 1.42
CA LYS A 255 -20.16 -4.89 2.58
C LYS A 255 -18.72 -4.68 2.12
N ILE A 256 -18.17 -3.53 2.42
CA ILE A 256 -16.75 -3.25 2.23
C ILE A 256 -16.13 -3.16 3.62
N ASP A 257 -15.43 -4.20 4.01
CA ASP A 257 -14.67 -4.26 5.26
C ASP A 257 -13.19 -4.38 4.89
N VAL A 258 -12.42 -3.35 5.22
CA VAL A 258 -10.98 -3.34 4.98
C VAL A 258 -10.28 -3.17 6.30
N THR A 259 -9.42 -4.12 6.62
CA THR A 259 -8.55 -4.05 7.79
C THR A 259 -7.10 -4.19 7.35
N GLU A 260 -6.24 -3.40 7.95
CA GLU A 260 -4.81 -3.44 7.72
C GLU A 260 -4.06 -3.44 9.05
N ASN A 261 -3.10 -4.32 9.19
CA ASN A 261 -2.18 -4.36 10.32
C ASN A 261 -0.75 -4.36 9.79
N ALA A 262 0.09 -3.50 10.34
CA ALA A 262 1.48 -3.41 9.97
C ALA A 262 2.38 -3.45 11.22
N ASN A 263 3.43 -4.25 11.14
CA ASN A 263 4.45 -4.41 12.17
C ASN A 263 5.78 -3.98 11.59
N TYR A 264 6.52 -3.14 12.30
CA TYR A 264 7.82 -2.66 11.88
C TYR A 264 8.85 -2.91 12.98
N GLU A 265 10.04 -3.30 12.60
CA GLU A 265 11.23 -3.31 13.44
C GLU A 265 12.29 -2.42 12.79
N LEU A 266 12.82 -1.47 13.55
CA LEU A 266 13.88 -0.57 13.10
C LEU A 266 15.26 -1.09 13.57
N ALA A 267 16.25 -0.95 12.70
CA ALA A 267 17.64 -1.14 13.04
C ALA A 267 18.20 0.01 13.90
N ASP A 268 19.45 -0.04 14.31
CA ASP A 268 20.06 0.99 15.15
C ASP A 268 20.21 2.33 14.45
N ASP A 269 20.40 2.31 13.15
CA ASP A 269 20.49 3.47 12.26
C ASP A 269 19.12 3.95 11.73
N LEU A 270 18.02 3.42 12.31
CA LEU A 270 16.62 3.73 11.99
C LEU A 270 16.17 3.35 10.57
N TRP A 271 16.92 2.53 9.86
CA TRP A 271 16.40 1.83 8.69
C TRP A 271 15.37 0.78 9.12
N ILE A 272 14.42 0.48 8.25
CA ILE A 272 13.51 -0.64 8.50
C ILE A 272 14.33 -1.93 8.41
N LYS A 273 14.44 -2.66 9.52
CA LYS A 273 15.06 -3.99 9.58
C LYS A 273 14.10 -5.05 9.03
N SER A 274 12.85 -4.98 9.46
CA SER A 274 11.78 -5.83 8.96
C SER A 274 10.44 -5.10 9.03
N MET A 275 9.57 -5.47 8.11
CA MET A 275 8.19 -4.99 8.07
C MET A 275 7.29 -6.13 7.63
N GLU A 276 6.14 -6.23 8.25
CA GLU A 276 5.08 -7.16 7.83
C GLU A 276 3.74 -6.41 7.84
N THR A 277 3.06 -6.39 6.70
CA THR A 277 1.77 -5.75 6.53
C THR A 277 0.75 -6.76 6.04
N SER A 278 -0.35 -6.90 6.77
CA SER A 278 -1.47 -7.76 6.40
C SER A 278 -2.67 -6.88 6.08
N VAL A 279 -3.24 -7.06 4.90
CA VAL A 279 -4.47 -6.40 4.46
C VAL A 279 -5.53 -7.47 4.22
N SER A 280 -6.71 -7.27 4.75
CA SER A 280 -7.87 -8.13 4.48
C SER A 280 -9.02 -7.26 3.99
N THR A 281 -9.61 -7.65 2.87
CA THR A 281 -10.77 -7.00 2.27
C THR A 281 -11.88 -8.02 2.12
N GLU A 282 -13.08 -7.68 2.56
CA GLU A 282 -14.28 -8.45 2.33
C GLU A 282 -15.27 -7.61 1.55
N THR A 283 -15.66 -8.09 0.36
CA THR A 283 -16.61 -7.43 -0.52
C THR A 283 -17.58 -8.46 -1.06
N MET A 284 -18.88 -8.24 -0.90
CA MET A 284 -19.94 -9.16 -1.37
C MET A 284 -19.74 -10.61 -0.88
N GLY A 285 -19.30 -10.79 0.37
CA GLY A 285 -19.01 -12.11 0.95
C GLY A 285 -17.74 -12.78 0.42
N GLN A 286 -17.02 -12.14 -0.49
CA GLN A 286 -15.72 -12.61 -0.97
C GLN A 286 -14.60 -11.97 -0.15
N LYS A 287 -13.77 -12.80 0.42
CA LYS A 287 -12.62 -12.37 1.21
C LYS A 287 -11.34 -12.51 0.39
N THR A 288 -10.60 -11.42 0.33
CA THR A 288 -9.24 -11.38 -0.21
C THR A 288 -8.30 -10.91 0.87
N SER A 289 -7.14 -11.51 0.97
CA SER A 289 -6.09 -11.05 1.88
C SER A 289 -4.75 -10.96 1.17
N SER A 290 -3.95 -10.01 1.61
CA SER A 290 -2.56 -9.84 1.18
C SER A 290 -1.68 -9.73 2.41
N ASN A 291 -0.58 -10.47 2.43
CA ASN A 291 0.47 -10.33 3.42
C ASN A 291 1.76 -9.97 2.70
N VAL A 292 2.34 -8.83 3.06
CA VAL A 292 3.61 -8.32 2.53
C VAL A 292 4.64 -8.34 3.64
N LYS A 293 5.72 -9.07 3.41
CA LYS A 293 6.87 -9.11 4.31
C LYS A 293 8.11 -8.57 3.62
N ILE A 294 8.71 -7.54 4.23
CA ILE A 294 9.95 -6.93 3.76
C ILE A 294 11.01 -7.13 4.83
N GLN A 295 12.18 -7.58 4.44
CA GLN A 295 13.28 -7.86 5.36
C GLN A 295 14.60 -7.40 4.76
N LEU A 296 15.36 -6.61 5.52
CA LEU A 296 16.71 -6.19 5.18
C LEU A 296 17.61 -7.43 5.06
N LYS A 297 18.32 -7.55 3.95
CA LYS A 297 19.38 -8.56 3.78
C LYS A 297 20.63 -8.09 4.53
N ASN A 298 21.23 -9.01 5.27
CA ASN A 298 22.51 -8.79 5.95
C ASN A 298 23.66 -8.78 4.95
#